data_c5eef2e04c6c4cc60e40e778a1cf3382
#
_entry.id   c5eef2e04c6c4cc60e40e778a1cf3382
#
_cell.length_a   1.000
_cell.length_b   1.000
_cell.length_c   1.000
_cell.angle_alpha   90.00
_cell.angle_beta   90.00
_cell.angle_gamma   90.00
#
_symmetry.space_group_name_H-M   'P 1'
#
loop_
_entity.id
_entity.type
_entity.pdbx_description
1 polymer ?
#
loop_
_entity_poly.entity_id
_entity_poly.type
_entity_poly.pdbx_seq_one_letter_code
_entity_poly.pdbx_strand_id
1 'polypeptide(L)'
;MIVWGIQQTARGMERGIRMNAVCPAAVSTGILDDFKTAFGAKVNAAVERSGRPSSPDEVADLVLFLASDQSRWIKGGEFKIDGGINAFRIAAAMDLG
;
A
#
# COMPACT_ATOMS: atom_id res chain seq x y z
N MET A 1 5.28 8.46 -3.40
CA MET A 1 5.40 9.25 -2.15
C MET A 1 5.35 10.72 -2.50
N ILE A 2 4.58 11.50 -1.76
CA ILE A 2 4.47 12.94 -1.99
C ILE A 2 5.72 13.67 -1.48
N VAL A 3 5.87 14.94 -1.89
CA VAL A 3 7.03 15.78 -1.53
C VAL A 3 7.27 15.80 -0.01
N TRP A 4 6.21 15.88 0.79
CA TRP A 4 6.33 15.86 2.25
C TRP A 4 7.02 14.60 2.75
N GLY A 5 6.63 13.45 2.24
CA GLY A 5 7.24 12.16 2.62
C GLY A 5 8.72 12.10 2.28
N ILE A 6 9.11 12.61 1.11
CA ILE A 6 10.51 12.68 0.69
C ILE A 6 11.30 13.55 1.66
N GLN A 7 10.78 14.72 2.00
CA GLN A 7 11.43 15.64 2.94
C GLN A 7 11.59 15.03 4.33
N GLN A 8 10.54 14.34 4.83
CA GLN A 8 10.61 13.71 6.15
C GLN A 8 11.56 12.52 6.16
N THR A 9 11.68 11.79 5.05
CA THR A 9 12.67 10.72 4.91
C THR A 9 14.09 11.28 5.06
N ALA A 10 14.40 12.36 4.38
CA ALA A 10 15.71 13.00 4.48
C ALA A 10 16.02 13.46 5.90
N ARG A 11 15.06 14.09 6.58
CA ARG A 11 15.23 14.52 7.98
C ARG A 11 15.41 13.33 8.91
N GLY A 12 14.68 12.25 8.69
CA GLY A 12 14.79 11.04 9.50
C GLY A 12 16.17 10.41 9.36
N MET A 13 16.71 10.39 8.15
CA MET A 13 18.05 9.81 7.89
C MET A 13 19.15 10.52 8.71
N GLU A 14 19.04 11.83 8.88
CA GLU A 14 19.99 12.60 9.71
C GLU A 14 19.97 12.16 11.17
N ARG A 15 18.87 11.61 11.63
CA ARG A 15 18.67 11.14 13.01
C ARG A 15 18.74 9.63 13.16
N GLY A 16 19.10 8.92 12.12
CA GLY A 16 19.12 7.47 12.14
C GLY A 16 17.73 6.83 12.14
N ILE A 17 16.72 7.55 11.70
CA ILE A 17 15.34 7.07 11.61
C ILE A 17 15.03 6.72 10.16
N ARG A 18 14.46 5.53 9.93
CA ARG A 18 13.99 5.13 8.60
C ARG A 18 12.50 5.45 8.46
N MET A 19 12.13 6.00 7.32
CA MET A 19 10.72 6.23 6.96
C MET A 19 10.38 5.50 5.67
N ASN A 20 9.31 4.76 5.70
CA ASN A 20 8.75 4.09 4.53
C ASN A 20 7.23 4.21 4.60
N ALA A 21 6.57 4.09 3.46
CA ALA A 21 5.12 4.16 3.38
C ALA A 21 4.56 2.83 2.91
N VAL A 22 3.47 2.39 3.52
CA VAL A 22 2.71 1.22 3.12
C VAL A 22 1.38 1.70 2.57
N CYS A 23 1.04 1.25 1.37
CA CYS A 23 -0.15 1.69 0.64
C CYS A 23 -1.07 0.48 0.37
N PRO A 24 -1.92 0.10 1.33
CA PRO A 24 -2.88 -0.96 1.12
C PRO A 24 -4.06 -0.47 0.26
N ALA A 25 -4.71 -1.40 -0.43
CA ALA A 25 -5.96 -1.10 -1.13
C ALA A 25 -7.15 -1.62 -0.30
N ALA A 26 -7.65 -2.80 -0.62
CA ALA A 26 -8.78 -3.38 0.10
C ALA A 26 -8.30 -4.36 1.17
N VAL A 27 -8.65 -4.08 2.41
CA VAL A 27 -8.32 -4.94 3.56
C VAL A 27 -9.62 -5.46 4.17
N SER A 28 -9.65 -6.75 4.50
CA SER A 28 -10.83 -7.40 5.07
C SER A 28 -11.02 -6.98 6.53
N THR A 29 -11.76 -5.89 6.73
CA THR A 29 -12.11 -5.33 8.04
C THR A 29 -13.57 -4.89 8.04
N GLY A 30 -14.11 -4.55 9.21
CA GLY A 30 -15.45 -3.98 9.30
C GLY A 30 -15.59 -2.65 8.54
N ILE A 31 -14.52 -1.90 8.44
CA ILE A 31 -14.48 -0.65 7.67
C ILE A 31 -14.68 -0.91 6.18
N LEU A 32 -14.17 -2.04 5.66
CA LEU A 32 -14.36 -2.38 4.25
C LEU A 32 -15.84 -2.55 3.90
N ASP A 33 -16.63 -3.15 4.78
CA ASP A 33 -18.06 -3.31 4.54
C ASP A 33 -18.76 -1.95 4.47
N ASP A 34 -18.40 -1.02 5.33
CA ASP A 34 -18.90 0.35 5.30
C ASP A 34 -18.52 1.05 3.99
N PHE A 35 -17.28 0.86 3.54
CA PHE A 35 -16.81 1.39 2.25
C PHE A 35 -17.58 0.81 1.07
N LYS A 36 -17.88 -0.48 1.09
CA LYS A 36 -18.69 -1.12 0.04
C LYS A 36 -20.08 -0.52 -0.05
N THR A 37 -20.67 -0.21 1.10
CA THR A 37 -21.97 0.44 1.16
C THR A 37 -21.91 1.85 0.60
N ALA A 38 -20.86 2.62 0.92
CA ALA A 38 -20.71 4.02 0.54
C ALA A 38 -20.23 4.20 -0.92
N PHE A 39 -19.29 3.38 -1.36
CA PHE A 39 -18.61 3.55 -2.65
C PHE A 39 -18.87 2.42 -3.67
N GLY A 40 -19.59 1.40 -3.27
CA GLY A 40 -20.17 0.39 -4.14
C GLY A 40 -19.25 -0.24 -5.18
N ALA A 41 -19.52 0.05 -6.43
CA ALA A 41 -18.92 -0.64 -7.57
C ALA A 41 -17.39 -0.54 -7.65
N LYS A 42 -16.78 0.57 -7.22
CA LYS A 42 -15.32 0.73 -7.30
C LYS A 42 -14.58 -0.22 -6.38
N VAL A 43 -15.07 -0.39 -5.15
CA VAL A 43 -14.46 -1.31 -4.18
C VAL A 43 -14.66 -2.74 -4.63
N ASN A 44 -15.85 -3.09 -5.10
CA ASN A 44 -16.13 -4.43 -5.61
C ASN A 44 -15.26 -4.78 -6.82
N ALA A 45 -15.08 -3.86 -7.75
CA ALA A 45 -14.21 -4.07 -8.90
C ALA A 45 -12.76 -4.32 -8.48
N ALA A 46 -12.26 -3.58 -7.49
CA ALA A 46 -10.91 -3.77 -6.97
C ALA A 46 -10.74 -5.14 -6.32
N VAL A 47 -11.72 -5.57 -5.51
CA VAL A 47 -11.70 -6.89 -4.86
C VAL A 47 -11.75 -8.01 -5.91
N GLU A 48 -12.60 -7.89 -6.91
CA GLU A 48 -12.72 -8.89 -7.99
C GLU A 48 -11.40 -9.06 -8.75
N ARG A 49 -10.71 -7.97 -9.06
CA ARG A 49 -9.45 -8.01 -9.81
C ARG A 49 -8.32 -8.64 -9.01
N SER A 50 -8.25 -8.39 -7.72
CA SER A 50 -7.24 -8.99 -6.84
C SER A 50 -7.61 -10.40 -6.40
N GLY A 51 -8.84 -10.84 -6.68
CA GLY A 51 -9.37 -12.15 -6.30
C GLY A 51 -9.96 -12.18 -4.90
N ARG A 52 -9.50 -11.35 -4.01
CA ARG A 52 -10.00 -11.23 -2.63
C ARG A 52 -9.45 -9.94 -2.00
N PRO A 53 -10.06 -9.42 -0.93
CA PRO A 53 -9.41 -8.38 -0.14
C PRO A 53 -8.19 -8.96 0.58
N SER A 54 -7.20 -8.12 0.88
CA SER A 54 -6.08 -8.56 1.71
C SER A 54 -6.53 -8.75 3.15
N SER A 55 -5.84 -9.61 3.90
CA SER A 55 -6.07 -9.74 5.32
C SER A 55 -5.25 -8.71 6.09
N PRO A 56 -5.68 -8.32 7.32
CA PRO A 56 -4.85 -7.47 8.17
C PRO A 56 -3.47 -8.06 8.44
N ASP A 57 -3.35 -9.37 8.53
CA ASP A 57 -2.06 -10.06 8.75
C ASP A 57 -1.09 -9.83 7.59
N GLU A 58 -1.57 -9.80 6.36
CA GLU A 58 -0.73 -9.54 5.20
C GLU A 58 -0.13 -8.14 5.24
N VAL A 59 -0.90 -7.16 5.66
CA VAL A 59 -0.40 -5.79 5.84
C VAL A 59 0.56 -5.72 7.04
N ALA A 60 0.22 -6.38 8.14
CA ALA A 60 1.06 -6.43 9.33
C ALA A 60 2.42 -7.08 9.05
N ASP A 61 2.46 -8.14 8.27
CA ASP A 61 3.72 -8.81 7.90
C ASP A 61 4.67 -7.85 7.17
N LEU A 62 4.16 -7.04 6.26
CA LEU A 62 4.96 -6.03 5.58
C LEU A 62 5.47 -4.96 6.54
N VAL A 63 4.61 -4.46 7.43
CA VAL A 63 4.98 -3.45 8.42
C VAL A 63 6.06 -3.99 9.37
N LEU A 64 5.92 -5.23 9.84
CA LEU A 64 6.90 -5.87 10.69
C LEU A 64 8.26 -6.04 9.98
N PHE A 65 8.25 -6.43 8.72
CA PHE A 65 9.47 -6.50 7.92
C PHE A 65 10.15 -5.14 7.82
N LEU A 66 9.39 -4.09 7.50
CA LEU A 66 9.94 -2.74 7.36
C LEU A 66 10.43 -2.16 8.69
N ALA A 67 9.89 -2.60 9.81
CA ALA A 67 10.34 -2.21 11.15
C ALA A 67 11.56 -3.01 11.62
N SER A 68 11.89 -4.11 10.96
CA SER A 68 12.97 -5.00 11.37
C SER A 68 14.32 -4.59 10.80
N ASP A 69 15.40 -5.16 11.35
CA ASP A 69 16.76 -4.97 10.85
C ASP A 69 16.97 -5.57 9.45
N GLN A 70 16.10 -6.49 9.03
CA GLN A 70 16.16 -7.08 7.70
C GLN A 70 15.94 -6.05 6.59
N SER A 71 15.26 -4.97 6.89
CA SER A 71 14.99 -3.88 5.95
C SER A 71 15.85 -2.63 6.22
N ARG A 72 16.97 -2.79 6.91
CA ARG A 72 17.79 -1.65 7.37
C ARG A 72 18.31 -0.73 6.28
N TRP A 73 18.39 -1.21 5.04
CA TRP A 73 18.84 -0.41 3.90
C TRP A 73 17.67 0.23 3.13
N ILE A 74 16.43 -0.07 3.51
CA ILE A 74 15.23 0.44 2.85
C ILE A 74 14.78 1.72 3.53
N LYS A 75 14.86 2.85 2.81
CA LYS A 75 14.51 4.17 3.31
C LYS A 75 13.81 4.96 2.21
N GLY A 76 12.69 5.58 2.53
CA GLY A 76 11.94 6.39 1.59
C GLY A 76 11.18 5.57 0.56
N GLY A 77 10.96 4.28 0.81
CA GLY A 77 10.21 3.41 -0.08
C GLY A 77 8.71 3.61 0.06
N GLU A 78 8.02 3.38 -1.03
CA GLU A 78 6.56 3.34 -1.08
C GLU A 78 6.15 1.94 -1.52
N PHE A 79 5.50 1.20 -0.63
CA PHE A 79 5.21 -0.22 -0.82
C PHE A 79 3.71 -0.39 -1.00
N LYS A 80 3.31 -0.73 -2.21
CA LYS A 80 1.91 -1.03 -2.51
C LYS A 80 1.63 -2.49 -2.18
N ILE A 81 0.61 -2.69 -1.37
CA ILE A 81 0.12 -4.02 -1.03
C ILE A 81 -1.37 -4.07 -1.41
N ASP A 82 -1.62 -4.13 -2.71
CA ASP A 82 -2.92 -3.89 -3.32
C ASP A 82 -3.35 -5.01 -4.28
N GLY A 83 -2.67 -6.14 -4.26
CA GLY A 83 -2.99 -7.24 -5.18
C GLY A 83 -2.75 -6.91 -6.65
N GLY A 84 -1.93 -5.90 -6.94
CA GLY A 84 -1.60 -5.49 -8.30
C GLY A 84 -2.59 -4.50 -8.93
N ILE A 85 -3.55 -4.01 -8.19
CA ILE A 85 -4.61 -3.12 -8.71
C ILE A 85 -4.02 -1.85 -9.33
N ASN A 86 -3.06 -1.22 -8.66
CA ASN A 86 -2.46 0.00 -9.18
C ASN A 86 -1.68 -0.23 -10.47
N ALA A 87 -0.92 -1.32 -10.52
CA ALA A 87 -0.20 -1.71 -11.74
C ALA A 87 -1.17 -2.00 -12.88
N PHE A 88 -2.26 -2.67 -12.60
CA PHE A 88 -3.30 -2.95 -13.58
C PHE A 88 -3.89 -1.65 -14.16
N ARG A 89 -4.19 -0.69 -13.31
CA ARG A 89 -4.74 0.61 -13.73
C ARG A 89 -3.76 1.36 -14.63
N ILE A 90 -2.49 1.37 -14.27
CA ILE A 90 -1.44 2.04 -15.05
C ILE A 90 -1.31 1.38 -16.41
N ALA A 91 -1.25 0.05 -16.46
CA ALA A 91 -1.14 -0.69 -17.72
C ALA A 91 -2.33 -0.43 -18.64
N ALA A 92 -3.53 -0.40 -18.11
CA ALA A 92 -4.74 -0.10 -18.87
C ALA A 92 -4.72 1.33 -19.45
N ALA A 93 -4.25 2.30 -18.65
CA ALA A 93 -4.16 3.68 -19.09
C ALA A 93 -3.08 3.88 -20.17
N MET A 94 -2.05 3.04 -20.20
CA MET A 94 -0.98 3.07 -21.19
C MET A 94 -1.32 2.26 -22.43
N ASP A 95 -2.48 1.61 -22.46
CA ASP A 95 -2.92 0.73 -23.56
C ASP A 95 -1.88 -0.36 -23.91
N LEU A 96 -1.19 -0.84 -22.91
CA LEU A 96 -0.27 -1.98 -23.03
C LEU A 96 -1.08 -3.25 -22.78
N GLY A 97 -1.75 -3.69 -23.80
CA GLY A 97 -2.73 -4.75 -23.78
C GLY A 97 -2.40 -6.04 -23.15
#